data_fd667c3d46095a925efe5cef9a2aaf3d
#
_entry.id   fd667c3d46095a925efe5cef9a2aaf3d
#
_cell.length_a   1.000
_cell.length_b   1.000
_cell.length_c   1.000
_cell.angle_alpha   90.00
_cell.angle_beta   90.00
_cell.angle_gamma   90.00
#
_symmetry.space_group_name_H-M   'P 1'
#
loop_
_entity.id
_entity.type
_entity.pdbx_description
1 polymer ?
#
loop_
_entity_poly.entity_id
_entity_poly.type
_entity_poly.pdbx_seq_one_letter_code
_entity_poly.pdbx_strand_id
1 'polypeptide(L)'
;MKTKTLYKFLRTGLKSNSGDHKWKVGEWYKTEKELNICNHGFHASKTPLQALSYVAGEIVAEVEVRGKSVIQCDKECWSEMRIVKAWNWEKKDSVSLSIFAAESVLKNYEKKYPNDDRPRKAIEAAKKVLEADTGENRSAAASAS
;
A
#
# COMPACT_ATOMS: atom_id res chain seq x y z
N MET A 1 -16.46 -9.97 19.38
CA MET A 1 -16.04 -8.57 19.06
C MET A 1 -15.92 -8.41 17.56
N LYS A 2 -16.45 -7.36 17.02
CA LYS A 2 -16.43 -7.09 15.57
C LYS A 2 -15.01 -6.75 15.12
N THR A 3 -14.53 -7.42 14.07
CA THR A 3 -13.24 -7.14 13.44
C THR A 3 -13.43 -6.34 12.16
N LYS A 4 -12.37 -5.67 11.73
CA LYS A 4 -12.31 -4.91 10.48
C LYS A 4 -11.05 -5.33 9.71
N THR A 5 -11.19 -5.53 8.42
CA THR A 5 -10.07 -5.86 7.53
C THR A 5 -9.38 -4.59 7.02
N LEU A 6 -8.08 -4.55 7.11
CA LEU A 6 -7.20 -3.49 6.64
C LEU A 6 -5.94 -4.07 6.00
N TYR A 7 -5.06 -3.20 5.53
CA TYR A 7 -3.80 -3.57 4.86
C TYR A 7 -2.60 -2.87 5.48
N LYS A 8 -1.47 -3.56 5.47
CA LYS A 8 -0.22 -3.10 6.05
C LYS A 8 0.97 -3.61 5.24
N PHE A 9 2.02 -2.79 5.10
CA PHE A 9 3.30 -3.24 4.57
C PHE A 9 4.28 -3.55 5.69
N LEU A 10 5.07 -4.58 5.49
CA LEU A 10 6.07 -5.10 6.43
C LEU A 10 7.41 -5.31 5.73
N ARG A 11 8.48 -5.34 6.53
CA ARG A 11 9.81 -5.78 6.07
C ARG A 11 9.86 -7.31 5.96
N THR A 12 10.84 -7.81 5.23
CA THR A 12 11.16 -9.24 5.12
C THR A 12 11.19 -9.90 6.50
N GLY A 13 10.62 -11.11 6.60
CA GLY A 13 10.50 -11.85 7.86
C GLY A 13 9.34 -11.40 8.74
N LEU A 14 8.32 -10.73 8.17
CA LEU A 14 7.15 -10.22 8.89
C LEU A 14 7.51 -9.24 10.01
N LYS A 15 8.49 -8.38 9.78
CA LYS A 15 8.91 -7.36 10.75
C LYS A 15 8.23 -6.03 10.50
N SER A 16 7.83 -5.36 11.55
CA SER A 16 7.36 -3.98 11.47
C SER A 16 8.43 -3.05 10.88
N ASN A 17 8.02 -2.00 10.18
CA ASN A 17 8.95 -1.05 9.58
C ASN A 17 9.76 -0.25 10.59
N SER A 18 9.15 0.08 11.70
CA SER A 18 9.82 0.70 12.85
C SER A 18 9.79 -0.26 14.04
N GLY A 19 10.87 -0.28 14.80
CA GLY A 19 11.04 -1.19 15.94
C GLY A 19 11.37 -2.63 15.51
N ASP A 20 11.42 -3.52 16.48
CA ASP A 20 11.83 -4.93 16.31
C ASP A 20 10.67 -5.92 16.37
N HIS A 21 9.43 -5.43 16.29
CA HIS A 21 8.25 -6.29 16.38
C HIS A 21 8.19 -7.24 15.19
N LYS A 22 8.20 -8.53 15.49
CA LYS A 22 8.02 -9.62 14.51
C LYS A 22 6.64 -10.23 14.66
N TRP A 23 5.90 -10.26 13.56
CA TRP A 23 4.56 -10.79 13.50
C TRP A 23 4.56 -12.29 13.22
N LYS A 24 3.51 -12.96 13.72
CA LYS A 24 3.16 -14.33 13.30
C LYS A 24 1.75 -14.32 12.73
N VAL A 25 1.54 -15.00 11.62
CA VAL A 25 0.22 -15.09 10.98
C VAL A 25 -0.77 -15.77 11.91
N GLY A 26 -1.94 -15.19 12.04
CA GLY A 26 -3.04 -15.70 12.88
C GLY A 26 -2.98 -15.29 14.35
N GLU A 27 -1.86 -14.79 14.85
CA GLU A 27 -1.68 -14.42 16.26
C GLU A 27 -2.17 -12.99 16.51
N TRP A 28 -2.99 -12.80 17.54
CA TRP A 28 -3.43 -11.48 17.99
C TRP A 28 -2.37 -10.81 18.84
N TYR A 29 -2.04 -9.58 18.50
CA TYR A 29 -1.19 -8.69 19.28
C TYR A 29 -2.02 -7.56 19.85
N LYS A 30 -1.72 -7.17 21.10
CA LYS A 30 -2.46 -6.15 21.85
C LYS A 30 -1.50 -5.14 22.46
N THR A 31 -1.91 -3.88 22.51
CA THR A 31 -1.25 -2.83 23.27
C THR A 31 -2.22 -2.18 24.25
N GLU A 32 -1.75 -1.95 25.46
CA GLU A 32 -2.47 -1.18 26.48
C GLU A 32 -2.05 0.29 26.51
N LYS A 33 -1.04 0.66 25.73
CA LYS A 33 -0.59 2.04 25.62
C LYS A 33 -1.64 2.92 24.97
N GLU A 34 -1.68 4.19 25.35
CA GLU A 34 -2.51 5.17 24.67
C GLU A 34 -2.19 5.22 23.17
N LEU A 35 -3.25 5.16 22.35
CA LEU A 35 -3.08 5.17 20.90
C LEU A 35 -2.67 6.55 20.42
N ASN A 36 -1.60 6.60 19.65
CA ASN A 36 -1.13 7.81 19.01
C ASN A 36 -0.76 7.49 17.55
N ILE A 37 -1.47 8.08 16.63
CA ILE A 37 -1.18 7.93 15.20
C ILE A 37 0.23 8.43 14.94
N CYS A 38 1.07 7.60 14.35
CA CYS A 38 2.51 7.76 14.12
C CYS A 38 3.44 7.26 15.24
N ASN A 39 2.99 7.07 16.49
CA ASN A 39 3.87 6.67 17.59
C ASN A 39 3.49 5.34 18.25
N HIS A 40 2.26 5.20 18.69
CA HIS A 40 1.83 4.04 19.48
C HIS A 40 0.55 3.43 18.95
N GLY A 41 0.55 2.12 18.83
CA GLY A 41 -0.54 1.31 18.32
C GLY A 41 -0.21 0.61 17.01
N PHE A 42 -1.13 -0.18 16.52
CA PHE A 42 -0.97 -0.93 15.28
C PHE A 42 -1.60 -0.15 14.13
N HIS A 43 -0.77 0.24 13.15
CA HIS A 43 -1.18 1.06 12.03
C HIS A 43 -1.47 0.22 10.80
N ALA A 44 -2.56 0.54 10.12
CA ALA A 44 -2.95 -0.03 8.83
C ALA A 44 -3.82 0.94 8.04
N SER A 45 -4.07 0.64 6.78
CA SER A 45 -4.87 1.46 5.87
C SER A 45 -5.98 0.65 5.21
N LYS A 46 -7.00 1.32 4.68
CA LYS A 46 -8.16 0.68 4.06
C LYS A 46 -7.82 -0.04 2.75
N THR A 47 -6.79 0.42 2.05
CA THR A 47 -6.34 -0.14 0.77
C THR A 47 -4.84 -0.37 0.78
N PRO A 48 -4.33 -1.32 -0.03
CA PRO A 48 -2.89 -1.49 -0.22
C PRO A 48 -2.20 -0.22 -0.73
N LEU A 49 -2.84 0.54 -1.60
CA LEU A 49 -2.28 1.80 -2.13
C LEU A 49 -2.05 2.84 -1.03
N GLN A 50 -3.01 3.01 -0.13
CA GLN A 50 -2.88 3.90 1.02
C GLN A 50 -1.76 3.42 1.96
N ALA A 51 -1.69 2.12 2.23
CA ALA A 51 -0.65 1.53 3.06
C ALA A 51 0.75 1.75 2.46
N LEU A 52 0.90 1.58 1.14
CA LEU A 52 2.16 1.79 0.41
C LEU A 52 2.62 3.25 0.45
N SER A 53 1.72 4.20 0.54
CA SER A 53 2.05 5.63 0.64
C SER A 53 2.78 5.99 1.94
N TYR A 54 2.59 5.20 3.00
CA TYR A 54 3.27 5.42 4.28
C TYR A 54 4.53 4.60 4.45
N VAL A 55 4.51 3.40 3.92
CA VAL A 55 5.53 2.39 4.19
C VAL A 55 5.77 1.57 2.94
N ALA A 56 6.95 1.72 2.36
CA ALA A 56 7.45 0.78 1.37
C ALA A 56 7.97 -0.48 2.09
N GLY A 57 7.57 -1.65 1.64
CA GLY A 57 7.99 -2.91 2.24
C GLY A 57 8.02 -4.03 1.20
N GLU A 58 8.65 -5.13 1.57
CA GLU A 58 8.76 -6.33 0.73
C GLU A 58 7.59 -7.31 0.93
N ILE A 59 6.71 -7.03 1.89
CA ILE A 59 5.55 -7.86 2.21
C ILE A 59 4.32 -6.98 2.37
N VAL A 60 3.24 -7.32 1.69
CA VAL A 60 1.90 -6.79 1.95
C VAL A 60 1.13 -7.78 2.81
N ALA A 61 0.46 -7.29 3.84
CA ALA A 61 -0.36 -8.10 4.74
C ALA A 61 -1.81 -7.61 4.75
N GLU A 62 -2.72 -8.55 4.66
CA GLU A 62 -4.11 -8.37 5.07
C GLU A 62 -4.20 -8.60 6.58
N VAL A 63 -4.71 -7.62 7.29
CA VAL A 63 -4.81 -7.65 8.74
C VAL A 63 -6.25 -7.51 9.21
N GLU A 64 -6.55 -8.09 10.34
CA GLU A 64 -7.77 -7.79 11.09
C GLU A 64 -7.42 -6.95 12.32
N VAL A 65 -8.28 -6.00 12.61
CA VAL A 65 -8.14 -5.08 13.74
C VAL A 65 -9.40 -5.07 14.59
N ARG A 66 -9.23 -4.77 15.87
CA ARG A 66 -10.33 -4.60 16.83
C ARG A 66 -9.88 -3.77 18.04
N GLY A 67 -10.80 -3.48 18.94
CA GLY A 67 -10.54 -2.74 20.17
C GLY A 67 -10.67 -1.23 19.99
N LYS A 68 -9.82 -0.48 20.68
CA LYS A 68 -9.78 0.99 20.58
C LYS A 68 -9.12 1.41 19.28
N SER A 69 -9.53 2.55 18.73
CA SER A 69 -8.96 3.06 17.47
C SER A 69 -8.87 4.58 17.44
N VAL A 70 -7.90 5.06 16.68
CA VAL A 70 -7.80 6.45 16.21
C VAL A 70 -7.76 6.38 14.68
N ILE A 71 -8.69 7.04 14.01
CA ILE A 71 -8.92 6.91 12.57
C ILE A 71 -8.66 8.27 11.90
N GLN A 72 -7.82 8.25 10.86
CA GLN A 72 -7.67 9.32 9.89
C GLN A 72 -8.22 8.88 8.53
N CYS A 73 -8.24 9.77 7.54
CA CYS A 73 -8.85 9.47 6.24
C CYS A 73 -8.18 8.29 5.50
N ASP A 74 -6.88 8.11 5.63
CA ASP A 74 -6.06 7.16 4.87
C ASP A 74 -5.23 6.21 5.75
N LYS A 75 -5.25 6.39 7.06
CA LYS A 75 -4.53 5.58 8.04
C LYS A 75 -5.33 5.42 9.32
N GLU A 76 -5.28 4.23 9.88
CA GLU A 76 -5.94 3.89 11.13
C GLU A 76 -4.93 3.29 12.12
N CYS A 77 -5.10 3.60 13.38
CA CYS A 77 -4.31 3.08 14.50
C CYS A 77 -5.24 2.32 15.45
N TRP A 78 -4.89 1.08 15.77
CA TRP A 78 -5.72 0.18 16.56
C TRP A 78 -4.98 -0.43 17.74
N SER A 79 -5.71 -0.79 18.80
CA SER A 79 -5.13 -1.41 19.99
C SER A 79 -4.88 -2.91 19.83
N GLU A 80 -5.55 -3.58 18.90
CA GLU A 80 -5.37 -4.99 18.63
C GLU A 80 -5.34 -5.26 17.12
N MET A 81 -4.42 -6.13 16.70
CA MET A 81 -4.23 -6.50 15.31
C MET A 81 -3.69 -7.92 15.17
N ARG A 82 -4.11 -8.63 14.11
CA ARG A 82 -3.47 -9.86 13.64
C ARG A 82 -3.26 -9.84 12.15
N ILE A 83 -2.24 -10.54 11.67
CA ILE A 83 -2.07 -10.81 10.24
C ILE A 83 -2.94 -12.02 9.88
N VAL A 84 -3.79 -11.87 8.88
CA VAL A 84 -4.62 -12.96 8.33
C VAL A 84 -3.88 -13.67 7.20
N LYS A 85 -3.32 -12.90 6.28
CA LYS A 85 -2.54 -13.37 5.14
C LYS A 85 -1.40 -12.38 4.85
N ALA A 86 -0.34 -12.88 4.25
CA ALA A 86 0.78 -12.07 3.82
C ALA A 86 1.33 -12.58 2.49
N TRP A 87 1.77 -11.66 1.63
CA TRP A 87 2.34 -11.95 0.31
C TRP A 87 3.61 -11.16 0.10
N ASN A 88 4.54 -11.74 -0.65
CA ASN A 88 5.68 -11.00 -1.14
C ASN A 88 5.22 -9.85 -2.04
N TRP A 89 5.88 -8.71 -1.92
CA TRP A 89 5.63 -7.52 -2.72
C TRP A 89 6.90 -7.12 -3.45
N GLU A 90 6.85 -7.14 -4.77
CA GLU A 90 7.96 -6.78 -5.63
C GLU A 90 7.74 -5.42 -6.30
N LYS A 91 8.77 -4.85 -6.88
CA LYS A 91 8.70 -3.59 -7.62
C LYS A 91 7.62 -3.62 -8.71
N LYS A 92 7.51 -4.75 -9.43
CA LYS A 92 6.46 -4.93 -10.45
C LYS A 92 5.04 -4.79 -9.90
N ASP A 93 4.81 -5.20 -8.66
CA ASP A 93 3.51 -5.09 -8.00
C ASP A 93 3.16 -3.62 -7.72
N SER A 94 4.15 -2.82 -7.30
CA SER A 94 3.98 -1.37 -7.13
C SER A 94 3.67 -0.67 -8.45
N VAL A 95 4.35 -1.05 -9.53
CA VAL A 95 4.10 -0.52 -10.88
C VAL A 95 2.69 -0.91 -11.35
N SER A 96 2.31 -2.18 -11.18
CA SER A 96 0.96 -2.67 -11.53
C SER A 96 -0.13 -1.94 -10.78
N LEU A 97 0.04 -1.70 -9.48
CA LEU A 97 -0.92 -0.98 -8.65
C LEU A 97 -1.06 0.48 -9.11
N SER A 98 0.06 1.13 -9.43
CA SER A 98 0.08 2.51 -9.93
C SER A 98 -0.63 2.63 -11.28
N ILE A 99 -0.41 1.68 -12.19
CA ILE A 99 -1.11 1.61 -13.49
C ILE A 99 -2.61 1.44 -13.27
N PHE A 100 -3.03 0.51 -12.43
CA PHE A 100 -4.43 0.28 -12.11
C PHE A 100 -5.11 1.54 -11.57
N ALA A 101 -4.47 2.23 -10.63
CA ALA A 101 -5.00 3.47 -10.06
C ALA A 101 -5.12 4.58 -11.13
N ALA A 102 -4.12 4.73 -12.00
CA ALA A 102 -4.14 5.71 -13.08
C ALA A 102 -5.22 5.38 -14.14
N GLU A 103 -5.35 4.12 -14.54
CA GLU A 103 -6.38 3.69 -15.50
C GLU A 103 -7.79 3.88 -14.97
N SER A 104 -8.00 3.72 -13.67
CA SER A 104 -9.31 3.90 -13.05
C SER A 104 -9.88 5.32 -13.21
N VAL A 105 -9.02 6.32 -13.35
CA VAL A 105 -9.39 7.73 -13.50
C VAL A 105 -9.16 8.29 -14.90
N LEU A 106 -8.46 7.54 -15.77
CA LEU A 106 -8.03 8.02 -17.08
C LEU A 106 -9.20 8.48 -17.96
N LYS A 107 -10.29 7.71 -18.03
CA LYS A 107 -11.48 8.06 -18.84
C LYS A 107 -12.10 9.40 -18.40
N ASN A 108 -12.14 9.67 -17.10
CA ASN A 108 -12.66 10.93 -16.58
C ASN A 108 -11.74 12.09 -16.94
N TYR A 109 -10.43 11.88 -16.88
CA TYR A 109 -9.45 12.88 -17.30
C TYR A 109 -9.56 13.21 -18.78
N GLU A 110 -9.58 12.20 -19.65
CA GLU A 110 -9.66 12.35 -21.11
C GLU A 110 -10.97 13.01 -21.56
N LYS A 111 -12.06 12.75 -20.86
CA LYS A 111 -13.33 13.43 -21.11
C LYS A 111 -13.25 14.92 -20.84
N LYS A 112 -12.51 15.32 -19.80
CA LYS A 112 -12.31 16.73 -19.43
C LYS A 112 -11.23 17.42 -20.28
N TYR A 113 -10.21 16.68 -20.68
CA TYR A 113 -9.06 17.17 -21.43
C TYR A 113 -8.78 16.29 -22.66
N PRO A 114 -9.62 16.34 -23.70
CA PRO A 114 -9.58 15.39 -24.82
C PRO A 114 -8.31 15.50 -25.68
N ASN A 115 -7.62 16.63 -25.63
CA ASN A 115 -6.39 16.86 -26.40
C ASN A 115 -5.10 16.64 -25.60
N ASP A 116 -5.21 16.17 -24.35
CA ASP A 116 -4.06 15.88 -23.49
C ASP A 116 -3.85 14.39 -23.37
N ASP A 117 -2.90 13.85 -24.13
CA ASP A 117 -2.56 12.43 -24.16
C ASP A 117 -1.42 12.03 -23.20
N ARG A 118 -0.88 13.00 -22.43
CA ARG A 118 0.23 12.74 -21.51
C ARG A 118 -0.05 11.66 -20.49
N PRO A 119 -1.21 11.62 -19.79
CA PRO A 119 -1.50 10.56 -18.85
C PRO A 119 -1.57 9.16 -19.49
N ARG A 120 -2.16 9.05 -20.68
CA ARG A 120 -2.19 7.81 -21.44
C ARG A 120 -0.80 7.33 -21.81
N LYS A 121 0.05 8.21 -22.32
CA LYS A 121 1.45 7.92 -22.66
C LYS A 121 2.26 7.48 -21.44
N ALA A 122 2.06 8.12 -20.28
CA ALA A 122 2.71 7.73 -19.03
C ALA A 122 2.30 6.29 -18.61
N ILE A 123 1.02 5.95 -18.71
CA ILE A 123 0.52 4.60 -18.43
C ILE A 123 1.12 3.57 -19.39
N GLU A 124 1.16 3.87 -20.67
CA GLU A 124 1.75 2.98 -21.69
C GLU A 124 3.24 2.75 -21.45
N ALA A 125 3.98 3.80 -21.09
CA ALA A 125 5.40 3.68 -20.73
C ALA A 125 5.61 2.83 -19.46
N ALA A 126 4.77 2.98 -18.47
CA ALA A 126 4.81 2.14 -17.25
C ALA A 126 4.49 0.67 -17.55
N LYS A 127 3.55 0.39 -18.45
CA LYS A 127 3.24 -0.98 -18.90
C LYS A 127 4.44 -1.64 -19.60
N LYS A 128 5.22 -0.89 -20.36
CA LYS A 128 6.47 -1.40 -20.98
C LYS A 128 7.50 -1.80 -19.92
N VAL A 129 7.59 -1.08 -18.80
CA VAL A 129 8.44 -1.47 -17.65
C VAL A 129 7.99 -2.80 -17.05
N LEU A 130 6.68 -3.07 -16.99
CA LEU A 130 6.18 -4.37 -16.53
C LEU A 130 6.54 -5.53 -17.45
N GLU A 131 6.52 -5.30 -18.76
CA GLU A 131 6.88 -6.30 -19.77
C GLU A 131 8.38 -6.58 -19.79
N ALA A 132 9.20 -5.52 -19.71
CA ALA A 132 10.66 -5.59 -19.73
C ALA A 132 11.25 -4.44 -18.90
N ASP A 133 11.74 -4.76 -17.70
CA ASP A 133 12.36 -3.78 -16.80
C ASP A 133 13.79 -3.45 -17.24
N THR A 134 13.89 -2.70 -18.31
CA THR A 134 15.16 -2.20 -18.86
C THR A 134 15.43 -0.76 -18.43
N GLY A 135 16.70 -0.33 -18.48
CA GLY A 135 17.09 1.06 -18.23
C GLY A 135 16.40 2.03 -19.19
N GLU A 136 16.25 1.65 -20.47
CA GLU A 136 15.54 2.43 -21.48
C GLU A 136 14.06 2.62 -21.13
N ASN A 137 13.35 1.55 -20.79
CA ASN A 137 11.94 1.62 -20.43
C ASN A 137 11.72 2.42 -19.14
N ARG A 138 12.59 2.29 -18.14
CA ARG A 138 12.53 3.11 -16.92
C ARG A 138 12.73 4.60 -17.20
N SER A 139 13.69 4.94 -18.06
CA SER A 139 13.93 6.33 -18.47
C SER A 139 12.74 6.92 -19.23
N ALA A 140 12.15 6.15 -20.15
CA ALA A 140 10.95 6.56 -20.89
C ALA A 140 9.75 6.81 -19.96
N ALA A 141 9.53 5.93 -18.97
CA ALA A 141 8.47 6.08 -17.98
C ALA A 141 8.67 7.33 -17.11
N ALA A 142 9.89 7.61 -16.66
CA ALA A 142 10.23 8.81 -15.89
C ALA A 142 10.03 10.10 -16.70
N SER A 143 10.33 10.09 -18.00
CA SER A 143 10.15 11.26 -18.89
C SER A 143 8.69 11.52 -19.25
N ALA A 144 7.82 10.51 -19.19
CA ALA A 144 6.39 10.61 -19.49
C ALA A 144 5.51 11.00 -18.28
N SER A 145 6.09 11.06 -17.08
CA SER A 145 5.40 11.34 -15.81
C SER A 145 5.14 12.81 -15.57
#